data_b5acaa2fb264be367354998950370ab7
#
_entry.id   b5acaa2fb264be367354998950370ab7
#
_cell.length_a   1.000
_cell.length_b   1.000
_cell.length_c   1.000
_cell.angle_alpha   90.00
_cell.angle_beta   90.00
_cell.angle_gamma   90.00
#
_symmetry.space_group_name_H-M   'P 1'
#
loop_
_entity.id
_entity.type
_entity.pdbx_description
1 polymer ?
#
loop_
_entity_poly.entity_id
_entity_poly.type
_entity_poly.pdbx_seq_one_letter_code
_entity_poly.pdbx_strand_id
1 'polypeptide(L)'
;MHAVAGRPRVPGMSRDLPDYPNDTREDLTAACRAAVEECDARIAALVAVPAERRTFANTVLAVEDARAAVLETEAAWGVLADASPDEGLREAARKWGERLGQRKVGVDFDEEVYRAVRAYADGAEAATLTGEDARLLGDLMRDYRRSGIGLPVARRERVRALFGELVELGSAFEAALAEWDDGIVVGREELDGLPESFIDGLQRVDGGYRVSLDYPEFQPFMAEARSASRRRELLEKDLRKGGPENVARMERAIAVRREIAAILGYPSWAAYVTETRMAKTPEAVASFLDDLRERAAVKAAADLAELADANQQAGGSRDITLWELAYATSRLKQTRYAVDQTEIAQYLPLDACLEGLFATTGTLLGVRFEEVPGAPAWHP
;
A
#
# COMPACT_ATOMS: atom_id res chain seq x y z
N MET A 1 -12.06 -42.00 1.43
CA MET A 1 -12.87 -40.90 1.96
C MET A 1 -12.00 -40.17 2.96
N HIS A 2 -11.22 -39.17 2.54
CA HIS A 2 -10.53 -38.27 3.45
C HIS A 2 -11.53 -37.19 3.86
N ALA A 3 -11.83 -37.15 5.16
CA ALA A 3 -12.58 -36.02 5.72
C ALA A 3 -11.75 -34.76 5.48
N VAL A 4 -12.27 -33.82 4.72
CA VAL A 4 -11.71 -32.48 4.58
C VAL A 4 -11.75 -31.88 5.98
N ALA A 5 -10.59 -31.72 6.62
CA ALA A 5 -10.46 -30.97 7.86
C ALA A 5 -11.02 -29.56 7.58
N GLY A 6 -11.94 -29.11 8.43
CA GLY A 6 -12.56 -27.79 8.26
C GLY A 6 -11.48 -26.70 8.14
N ARG A 7 -11.67 -25.78 7.21
CA ARG A 7 -10.76 -24.65 7.01
C ARG A 7 -10.53 -23.91 8.35
N PRO A 8 -9.31 -23.45 8.62
CA PRO A 8 -9.03 -22.76 9.88
C PRO A 8 -9.82 -21.44 9.93
N ARG A 9 -10.48 -21.20 11.06
CA ARG A 9 -11.20 -19.94 11.31
C ARG A 9 -10.38 -19.04 12.20
N VAL A 10 -10.21 -17.79 11.80
CA VAL A 10 -9.67 -16.76 12.66
C VAL A 10 -10.81 -16.16 13.48
N PRO A 11 -10.71 -16.11 14.82
CA PRO A 11 -11.74 -15.47 15.64
C PRO A 11 -11.99 -14.03 15.19
N GLY A 12 -13.25 -13.70 14.91
CA GLY A 12 -13.65 -12.37 14.42
C GLY A 12 -13.74 -12.22 12.91
N MET A 13 -13.35 -13.22 12.10
CA MET A 13 -13.62 -13.24 10.67
C MET A 13 -14.91 -14.00 10.36
N SER A 14 -15.72 -13.46 9.47
CA SER A 14 -16.99 -14.08 9.05
C SER A 14 -16.79 -15.19 8.01
N ARG A 15 -15.59 -15.29 7.42
CA ARG A 15 -15.25 -16.21 6.33
C ARG A 15 -14.10 -17.14 6.69
N ASP A 16 -14.10 -18.32 6.09
CA ASP A 16 -12.97 -19.23 6.14
C ASP A 16 -11.80 -18.66 5.32
N LEU A 17 -10.57 -18.78 5.84
CA LEU A 17 -9.38 -18.41 5.08
C LEU A 17 -9.19 -19.34 3.86
N PRO A 18 -8.61 -18.84 2.76
CA PRO A 18 -8.16 -19.69 1.65
C PRO A 18 -7.18 -20.76 2.12
N ASP A 19 -7.23 -21.91 1.49
CA ASP A 19 -6.19 -22.92 1.58
C ASP A 19 -5.18 -22.67 0.45
N TYR A 20 -4.38 -21.63 0.63
CA TYR A 20 -3.51 -21.06 -0.41
C TYR A 20 -2.67 -22.07 -1.20
N PRO A 21 -2.12 -23.15 -0.61
CA PRO A 21 -1.35 -24.14 -1.37
C PRO A 21 -2.19 -25.01 -2.30
N ASN A 22 -3.48 -25.17 -2.00
CA ASN A 22 -4.37 -26.12 -2.68
C ASN A 22 -5.52 -25.45 -3.43
N ASP A 23 -5.81 -24.17 -3.15
CA ASP A 23 -6.87 -23.45 -3.82
C ASP A 23 -6.51 -23.18 -5.28
N THR A 24 -7.50 -23.38 -6.13
CA THR A 24 -7.39 -23.24 -7.58
C THR A 24 -7.95 -21.88 -8.02
N ARG A 25 -7.75 -21.57 -9.30
CA ARG A 25 -8.40 -20.44 -9.96
C ARG A 25 -9.93 -20.51 -9.89
N GLU A 26 -10.49 -21.72 -9.92
CA GLU A 26 -11.93 -21.98 -9.80
C GLU A 26 -12.42 -21.65 -8.40
N ASP A 27 -11.66 -22.00 -7.35
CA ASP A 27 -11.99 -21.69 -5.95
C ASP A 27 -11.97 -20.18 -5.69
N LEU A 28 -10.93 -19.48 -6.14
CA LEU A 28 -10.86 -18.01 -6.11
C LEU A 28 -12.06 -17.39 -6.81
N THR A 29 -12.38 -17.86 -8.02
CA THR A 29 -13.49 -17.33 -8.81
C THR A 29 -14.82 -17.57 -8.10
N ALA A 30 -15.03 -18.73 -7.52
CA ALA A 30 -16.23 -19.06 -6.77
C ALA A 30 -16.39 -18.19 -5.51
N ALA A 31 -15.32 -18.02 -4.74
CA ALA A 31 -15.32 -17.18 -3.54
C ALA A 31 -15.64 -15.71 -3.87
N CYS A 32 -14.97 -15.15 -4.87
CA CYS A 32 -15.20 -13.76 -5.28
C CYS A 32 -16.61 -13.54 -5.83
N ARG A 33 -17.13 -14.48 -6.61
CA ARG A 33 -18.52 -14.42 -7.10
C ARG A 33 -19.51 -14.47 -5.94
N ALA A 34 -19.36 -15.39 -5.01
CA ALA A 34 -20.21 -15.50 -3.83
C ALA A 34 -20.20 -14.21 -3.00
N ALA A 35 -19.04 -13.54 -2.86
CA ALA A 35 -18.93 -12.27 -2.16
C ALA A 35 -19.73 -11.15 -2.82
N VAL A 36 -19.70 -11.07 -4.16
CA VAL A 36 -20.50 -10.10 -4.91
C VAL A 36 -22.00 -10.39 -4.75
N GLU A 37 -22.42 -11.65 -4.94
CA GLU A 37 -23.81 -12.08 -4.77
C GLU A 37 -24.33 -11.82 -3.35
N GLU A 38 -23.51 -12.06 -2.33
CA GLU A 38 -23.87 -11.76 -0.94
C GLU A 38 -24.00 -10.25 -0.69
N CYS A 39 -23.07 -9.44 -1.20
CA CYS A 39 -23.17 -7.98 -1.16
C CYS A 39 -24.49 -7.51 -1.80
N ASP A 40 -24.81 -7.99 -3.00
CA ASP A 40 -26.02 -7.64 -3.73
C ASP A 40 -27.29 -8.04 -2.95
N ALA A 41 -27.31 -9.23 -2.38
CA ALA A 41 -28.45 -9.71 -1.59
C ALA A 41 -28.65 -8.86 -0.32
N ARG A 42 -27.56 -8.48 0.37
CA ARG A 42 -27.62 -7.62 1.58
C ARG A 42 -28.11 -6.21 1.23
N ILE A 43 -27.64 -5.63 0.12
CA ILE A 43 -28.10 -4.33 -0.37
C ILE A 43 -29.60 -4.39 -0.73
N ALA A 44 -30.04 -5.42 -1.46
CA ALA A 44 -31.45 -5.60 -1.79
C ALA A 44 -32.34 -5.72 -0.53
N ALA A 45 -31.89 -6.48 0.46
CA ALA A 45 -32.59 -6.63 1.73
C ALA A 45 -32.69 -5.30 2.50
N LEU A 46 -31.60 -4.51 2.54
CA LEU A 46 -31.57 -3.20 3.17
C LEU A 46 -32.55 -2.21 2.50
N VAL A 47 -32.52 -2.15 1.18
CA VAL A 47 -33.37 -1.26 0.39
C VAL A 47 -34.86 -1.62 0.57
N ALA A 48 -35.19 -2.89 0.70
CA ALA A 48 -36.55 -3.38 0.88
C ALA A 48 -37.15 -3.05 2.26
N VAL A 49 -36.37 -2.59 3.26
CA VAL A 49 -36.89 -2.23 4.59
C VAL A 49 -37.74 -0.96 4.48
N PRO A 50 -39.02 -0.98 4.91
CA PRO A 50 -39.86 0.22 4.96
C PRO A 50 -39.27 1.30 5.87
N ALA A 51 -39.48 2.57 5.53
CA ALA A 51 -38.86 3.70 6.24
C ALA A 51 -39.16 3.70 7.74
N GLU A 52 -40.38 3.35 8.12
CA GLU A 52 -40.86 3.30 9.49
C GLU A 52 -40.33 2.12 10.33
N ARG A 53 -39.69 1.15 9.65
CA ARG A 53 -39.05 -0.03 10.30
C ARG A 53 -37.54 0.02 10.26
N ARG A 54 -36.97 1.12 9.80
CA ARG A 54 -35.52 1.28 9.75
C ARG A 54 -34.96 1.47 11.16
N THR A 55 -33.88 0.73 11.42
CA THR A 55 -33.09 0.80 12.65
C THR A 55 -31.62 0.95 12.29
N PHE A 56 -30.80 1.31 13.26
CA PHE A 56 -29.34 1.33 13.09
C PHE A 56 -28.82 0.01 12.55
N ALA A 57 -29.27 -1.11 13.13
CA ALA A 57 -28.80 -2.44 12.74
C ALA A 57 -29.20 -2.83 11.30
N ASN A 58 -30.45 -2.62 10.89
CA ASN A 58 -30.92 -3.05 9.56
C ASN A 58 -30.66 -2.02 8.46
N THR A 59 -30.06 -0.88 8.78
CA THR A 59 -29.76 0.18 7.80
C THR A 59 -28.28 0.54 7.82
N VAL A 60 -27.73 1.04 8.91
CA VAL A 60 -26.32 1.50 8.95
C VAL A 60 -25.36 0.31 9.01
N LEU A 61 -25.55 -0.61 9.96
CA LEU A 61 -24.71 -1.81 10.04
C LEU A 61 -24.88 -2.71 8.80
N ALA A 62 -26.09 -2.76 8.24
CA ALA A 62 -26.32 -3.55 7.03
C ALA A 62 -25.51 -3.04 5.81
N VAL A 63 -25.20 -1.74 5.72
CA VAL A 63 -24.27 -1.22 4.69
C VAL A 63 -22.86 -1.73 4.95
N GLU A 64 -22.40 -1.67 6.20
CA GLU A 64 -21.07 -2.16 6.57
C GLU A 64 -20.93 -3.66 6.35
N ASP A 65 -21.96 -4.44 6.71
CA ASP A 65 -22.01 -5.89 6.46
C ASP A 65 -21.98 -6.22 4.96
N ALA A 66 -22.64 -5.42 4.12
CA ALA A 66 -22.58 -5.60 2.67
C ALA A 66 -21.19 -5.28 2.11
N ARG A 67 -20.53 -4.23 2.63
CA ARG A 67 -19.14 -3.88 2.29
C ARG A 67 -18.15 -4.93 2.78
N ALA A 68 -18.33 -5.43 4.00
CA ALA A 68 -17.47 -6.45 4.61
C ALA A 68 -17.41 -7.71 3.75
N ALA A 69 -18.53 -8.13 3.15
CA ALA A 69 -18.57 -9.28 2.26
C ALA A 69 -17.55 -9.20 1.12
N VAL A 70 -17.38 -8.03 0.54
CA VAL A 70 -16.42 -7.79 -0.55
C VAL A 70 -15.01 -7.58 -0.02
N LEU A 71 -14.85 -6.76 1.02
CA LEU A 71 -13.54 -6.40 1.59
C LEU A 71 -12.80 -7.58 2.20
N GLU A 72 -13.50 -8.44 2.95
CA GLU A 72 -12.89 -9.63 3.54
C GLU A 72 -12.42 -10.62 2.47
N THR A 73 -13.19 -10.76 1.38
CA THR A 73 -12.80 -11.60 0.26
C THR A 73 -11.60 -11.01 -0.49
N GLU A 74 -11.59 -9.70 -0.73
CA GLU A 74 -10.46 -8.99 -1.33
C GLU A 74 -9.20 -9.15 -0.48
N ALA A 75 -9.30 -8.97 0.83
CA ALA A 75 -8.16 -9.14 1.75
C ALA A 75 -7.64 -10.57 1.78
N ALA A 76 -8.52 -11.58 1.76
CA ALA A 76 -8.14 -12.97 1.81
C ALA A 76 -7.51 -13.48 0.50
N TRP A 77 -8.03 -13.08 -0.64
CA TRP A 77 -7.61 -13.62 -1.94
C TRP A 77 -6.69 -12.68 -2.73
N GLY A 78 -6.66 -11.39 -2.39
CA GLY A 78 -5.89 -10.38 -3.11
C GLY A 78 -4.38 -10.61 -3.03
N VAL A 79 -3.87 -11.20 -1.94
CA VAL A 79 -2.45 -11.55 -1.77
C VAL A 79 -1.94 -12.46 -2.91
N LEU A 80 -2.81 -13.28 -3.50
CA LEU A 80 -2.44 -14.18 -4.59
C LEU A 80 -2.10 -13.44 -5.89
N ALA A 81 -2.51 -12.18 -6.04
CA ALA A 81 -2.16 -11.37 -7.20
C ALA A 81 -0.64 -11.12 -7.32
N ASP A 82 0.05 -11.11 -6.17
CA ASP A 82 1.50 -10.83 -6.11
C ASP A 82 2.31 -12.07 -5.68
N ALA A 83 1.74 -12.90 -4.82
CA ALA A 83 2.48 -13.93 -4.12
C ALA A 83 2.33 -15.35 -4.69
N SER A 84 1.30 -15.64 -5.51
CA SER A 84 1.13 -16.99 -6.06
C SER A 84 2.24 -17.35 -7.06
N PRO A 85 2.82 -18.56 -7.00
CA PRO A 85 3.73 -19.05 -8.04
C PRO A 85 3.03 -19.30 -9.37
N ASP A 86 1.71 -19.54 -9.37
CA ASP A 86 0.90 -19.80 -10.58
C ASP A 86 0.49 -18.47 -11.26
N GLU A 87 0.94 -18.25 -12.49
CA GLU A 87 0.66 -17.05 -13.29
C GLU A 87 -0.84 -16.87 -13.55
N GLY A 88 -1.55 -17.97 -13.88
CA GLY A 88 -2.98 -17.94 -14.17
C GLY A 88 -3.80 -17.56 -12.92
N LEU A 89 -3.35 -17.97 -11.74
CA LEU A 89 -3.96 -17.62 -10.47
C LEU A 89 -3.70 -16.15 -10.12
N ARG A 90 -2.47 -15.63 -10.34
CA ARG A 90 -2.15 -14.20 -10.18
C ARG A 90 -3.03 -13.32 -11.07
N GLU A 91 -3.15 -13.68 -12.36
CA GLU A 91 -4.00 -12.94 -13.30
C GLU A 91 -5.48 -12.96 -12.90
N ALA A 92 -5.99 -14.11 -12.46
CA ALA A 92 -7.36 -14.22 -11.97
C ALA A 92 -7.58 -13.37 -10.70
N ALA A 93 -6.63 -13.36 -9.77
CA ALA A 93 -6.70 -12.55 -8.55
C ALA A 93 -6.72 -11.04 -8.86
N ARG A 94 -5.89 -10.56 -9.78
CA ARG A 94 -5.92 -9.15 -10.24
C ARG A 94 -7.27 -8.78 -10.85
N LYS A 95 -7.80 -9.59 -11.78
CA LYS A 95 -9.11 -9.36 -12.42
C LYS A 95 -10.26 -9.34 -11.42
N TRP A 96 -10.22 -10.22 -10.43
CA TRP A 96 -11.24 -10.23 -9.38
C TRP A 96 -11.08 -9.09 -8.39
N GLY A 97 -9.85 -8.69 -8.04
CA GLY A 97 -9.58 -7.50 -7.24
C GLY A 97 -10.20 -6.24 -7.87
N GLU A 98 -10.02 -6.04 -9.18
CA GLU A 98 -10.68 -4.95 -9.91
C GLU A 98 -12.21 -5.01 -9.82
N ARG A 99 -12.82 -6.20 -9.99
CA ARG A 99 -14.28 -6.37 -9.91
C ARG A 99 -14.82 -6.13 -8.50
N LEU A 100 -14.14 -6.62 -7.48
CA LEU A 100 -14.48 -6.38 -6.08
C LEU A 100 -14.38 -4.90 -5.73
N GLY A 101 -13.31 -4.24 -6.17
CA GLY A 101 -13.13 -2.79 -6.04
C GLY A 101 -14.24 -1.99 -6.73
N GLN A 102 -14.61 -2.36 -7.96
CA GLN A 102 -15.73 -1.74 -8.67
C GLN A 102 -17.08 -1.97 -7.95
N ARG A 103 -17.30 -3.17 -7.37
CA ARG A 103 -18.52 -3.42 -6.61
C ARG A 103 -18.61 -2.58 -5.34
N LYS A 104 -17.49 -2.42 -4.63
CA LYS A 104 -17.38 -1.53 -3.47
C LYS A 104 -17.74 -0.09 -3.83
N VAL A 105 -17.11 0.44 -4.89
CA VAL A 105 -17.46 1.77 -5.41
C VAL A 105 -18.94 1.85 -5.78
N GLY A 106 -19.50 0.77 -6.35
CA GLY A 106 -20.92 0.69 -6.67
C GLY A 106 -21.83 0.90 -5.47
N VAL A 107 -21.49 0.38 -4.28
CA VAL A 107 -22.26 0.61 -3.05
C VAL A 107 -22.25 2.09 -2.63
N ASP A 108 -21.09 2.74 -2.75
CA ASP A 108 -20.92 4.14 -2.38
C ASP A 108 -21.70 5.12 -3.30
N PHE A 109 -22.03 4.67 -4.52
CA PHE A 109 -22.80 5.42 -5.50
C PHE A 109 -24.23 4.90 -5.70
N ASP A 110 -24.70 3.99 -4.82
CA ASP A 110 -26.06 3.46 -4.89
C ASP A 110 -27.06 4.46 -4.29
N GLU A 111 -27.93 4.99 -5.17
CA GLU A 111 -28.91 6.01 -4.79
C GLU A 111 -29.99 5.48 -3.86
N GLU A 112 -30.36 4.20 -3.98
CA GLU A 112 -31.38 3.59 -3.14
C GLU A 112 -30.83 3.33 -1.74
N VAL A 113 -29.59 2.89 -1.64
CA VAL A 113 -28.88 2.77 -0.35
C VAL A 113 -28.75 4.15 0.32
N TYR A 114 -28.31 5.16 -0.43
CA TYR A 114 -28.21 6.53 0.11
C TYR A 114 -29.56 7.04 0.61
N ARG A 115 -30.65 6.88 -0.15
CA ARG A 115 -32.00 7.29 0.27
C ARG A 115 -32.44 6.53 1.53
N ALA A 116 -32.12 5.25 1.64
CA ALA A 116 -32.41 4.43 2.79
C ALA A 116 -31.69 4.93 4.05
N VAL A 117 -30.37 5.15 3.94
CA VAL A 117 -29.56 5.66 5.05
C VAL A 117 -29.98 7.10 5.43
N ARG A 118 -30.26 7.94 4.45
CA ARG A 118 -30.73 9.31 4.68
C ARG A 118 -32.08 9.34 5.42
N ALA A 119 -33.03 8.49 4.99
CA ALA A 119 -34.34 8.40 5.66
C ALA A 119 -34.19 7.94 7.12
N TYR A 120 -33.25 7.03 7.40
CA TYR A 120 -32.92 6.65 8.77
C TYR A 120 -32.27 7.82 9.56
N ALA A 121 -31.30 8.50 8.96
CA ALA A 121 -30.60 9.63 9.59
C ALA A 121 -31.52 10.79 9.99
N ASP A 122 -32.59 11.01 9.24
CA ASP A 122 -33.61 12.02 9.55
C ASP A 122 -34.65 11.52 10.57
N GLY A 123 -34.57 10.27 11.03
CA GLY A 123 -35.51 9.63 11.98
C GLY A 123 -35.19 9.86 13.45
N ALA A 124 -36.14 9.55 14.31
CA ALA A 124 -36.05 9.80 15.77
C ALA A 124 -34.97 8.93 16.45
N GLU A 125 -34.81 7.67 16.03
CA GLU A 125 -33.78 6.78 16.59
C GLU A 125 -32.37 7.34 16.33
N ALA A 126 -32.09 7.83 15.14
CA ALA A 126 -30.79 8.40 14.78
C ALA A 126 -30.39 9.59 15.68
N ALA A 127 -31.36 10.39 16.11
CA ALA A 127 -31.14 11.52 17.03
C ALA A 127 -30.75 11.09 18.45
N THR A 128 -30.95 9.81 18.80
CA THR A 128 -30.60 9.26 20.13
C THR A 128 -29.26 8.52 20.13
N LEU A 129 -28.64 8.33 18.99
CA LEU A 129 -27.36 7.65 18.88
C LEU A 129 -26.25 8.43 19.61
N THR A 130 -25.35 7.69 20.24
CA THR A 130 -24.16 8.22 20.93
C THR A 130 -22.94 7.39 20.64
N GLY A 131 -21.74 7.88 20.99
CA GLY A 131 -20.50 7.12 20.87
C GLY A 131 -20.19 6.68 19.44
N GLU A 132 -19.85 5.41 19.27
CA GLU A 132 -19.39 4.84 18.00
C GLU A 132 -20.51 4.79 16.95
N ASP A 133 -21.74 4.50 17.34
CA ASP A 133 -22.88 4.40 16.44
C ASP A 133 -23.21 5.77 15.81
N ALA A 134 -23.22 6.85 16.61
CA ALA A 134 -23.42 8.20 16.11
C ALA A 134 -22.28 8.61 15.16
N ARG A 135 -21.06 8.21 15.47
CA ARG A 135 -19.90 8.47 14.65
C ARG A 135 -19.98 7.72 13.31
N LEU A 136 -20.32 6.44 13.33
CA LEU A 136 -20.44 5.63 12.12
C LEU A 136 -21.49 6.22 11.17
N LEU A 137 -22.67 6.58 11.67
CA LEU A 137 -23.69 7.24 10.86
C LEU A 137 -23.19 8.59 10.30
N GLY A 138 -22.52 9.39 11.13
CA GLY A 138 -21.94 10.67 10.72
C GLY A 138 -20.89 10.52 9.64
N ASP A 139 -20.00 9.53 9.77
CA ASP A 139 -18.96 9.23 8.81
C ASP A 139 -19.57 8.72 7.48
N LEU A 140 -20.56 7.83 7.54
CA LEU A 140 -21.27 7.31 6.37
C LEU A 140 -21.99 8.44 5.60
N MET A 141 -22.70 9.31 6.28
CA MET A 141 -23.38 10.47 5.65
C MET A 141 -22.40 11.47 5.06
N ARG A 142 -21.26 11.69 5.73
CA ARG A 142 -20.17 12.52 5.19
C ARG A 142 -19.63 11.89 3.90
N ASP A 143 -19.38 10.58 3.89
CA ASP A 143 -18.78 9.89 2.76
C ASP A 143 -19.73 9.86 1.55
N TYR A 144 -21.02 9.70 1.75
CA TYR A 144 -22.04 9.90 0.71
C TYR A 144 -22.02 11.33 0.14
N ARG A 145 -21.92 12.36 0.99
CA ARG A 145 -21.77 13.73 0.48
C ARG A 145 -20.51 13.88 -0.36
N ARG A 146 -19.40 13.28 0.07
CA ARG A 146 -18.09 13.33 -0.57
C ARG A 146 -18.04 12.50 -1.87
N SER A 147 -18.84 11.46 -2.00
CA SER A 147 -19.00 10.74 -3.27
C SER A 147 -19.77 11.54 -4.33
N GLY A 148 -20.48 12.60 -3.90
CA GLY A 148 -21.30 13.41 -4.79
C GLY A 148 -22.65 12.79 -5.12
N ILE A 149 -23.13 11.81 -4.34
CA ILE A 149 -24.41 11.11 -4.60
C ILE A 149 -25.61 12.08 -4.60
N GLY A 150 -25.54 13.16 -3.86
CA GLY A 150 -26.55 14.22 -3.84
C GLY A 150 -26.52 15.19 -5.03
N LEU A 151 -25.57 15.06 -5.95
CA LEU A 151 -25.49 15.90 -7.12
C LEU A 151 -26.53 15.53 -8.20
N PRO A 152 -26.86 16.46 -9.12
CA PRO A 152 -27.63 16.14 -10.32
C PRO A 152 -27.02 14.97 -11.09
N VAL A 153 -27.86 14.11 -11.68
CA VAL A 153 -27.47 12.83 -12.30
C VAL A 153 -26.23 12.96 -13.19
N ALA A 154 -26.19 13.90 -14.12
CA ALA A 154 -25.08 14.07 -15.04
C ALA A 154 -23.74 14.38 -14.33
N ARG A 155 -23.76 15.18 -13.25
CA ARG A 155 -22.55 15.50 -12.47
C ARG A 155 -22.12 14.30 -11.63
N ARG A 156 -23.05 13.57 -11.06
CA ARG A 156 -22.80 12.35 -10.29
C ARG A 156 -22.15 11.27 -11.16
N GLU A 157 -22.72 10.99 -12.34
CA GLU A 157 -22.15 10.04 -13.29
C GLU A 157 -20.74 10.46 -13.75
N ARG A 158 -20.51 11.75 -13.93
CA ARG A 158 -19.16 12.24 -14.25
C ARG A 158 -18.17 11.98 -13.11
N VAL A 159 -18.54 12.26 -11.87
CA VAL A 159 -17.69 11.98 -10.69
C VAL A 159 -17.40 10.49 -10.57
N ARG A 160 -18.42 9.64 -10.75
CA ARG A 160 -18.26 8.19 -10.73
C ARG A 160 -17.26 7.70 -11.79
N ALA A 161 -17.40 8.19 -13.02
CA ALA A 161 -16.49 7.84 -14.11
C ALA A 161 -15.06 8.29 -13.83
N LEU A 162 -14.87 9.48 -13.25
CA LEU A 162 -13.57 10.01 -12.87
C LEU A 162 -12.90 9.19 -11.74
N PHE A 163 -13.65 8.74 -10.75
CA PHE A 163 -13.11 7.84 -9.73
C PHE A 163 -12.71 6.47 -10.32
N GLY A 164 -13.50 5.94 -11.25
CA GLY A 164 -13.14 4.73 -11.98
C GLY A 164 -11.83 4.91 -12.76
N GLU A 165 -11.69 6.02 -13.47
CA GLU A 165 -10.47 6.37 -14.20
C GLU A 165 -9.25 6.47 -13.28
N LEU A 166 -9.39 7.01 -12.05
CA LEU A 166 -8.28 7.04 -11.08
C LEU A 166 -7.83 5.65 -10.66
N VAL A 167 -8.75 4.71 -10.50
CA VAL A 167 -8.42 3.31 -10.18
C VAL A 167 -7.62 2.69 -11.32
N GLU A 168 -8.08 2.83 -12.57
CA GLU A 168 -7.40 2.31 -13.76
C GLU A 168 -5.99 2.91 -13.91
N LEU A 169 -5.86 4.24 -13.75
CA LEU A 169 -4.57 4.92 -13.81
C LEU A 169 -3.62 4.44 -12.70
N GLY A 170 -4.13 4.22 -11.48
CA GLY A 170 -3.35 3.72 -10.35
C GLY A 170 -2.84 2.32 -10.61
N SER A 171 -3.72 1.38 -10.98
CA SER A 171 -3.36 0.00 -11.28
C SER A 171 -2.34 -0.10 -12.43
N ALA A 172 -2.53 0.67 -13.50
CA ALA A 172 -1.59 0.69 -14.63
C ALA A 172 -0.23 1.32 -14.25
N PHE A 173 -0.22 2.30 -13.34
CA PHE A 173 1.00 2.91 -12.84
C PHE A 173 1.82 1.91 -12.00
N GLU A 174 1.17 1.23 -11.07
CA GLU A 174 1.80 0.24 -10.20
C GLU A 174 2.29 -0.98 -10.98
N ALA A 175 1.51 -1.50 -11.92
CA ALA A 175 1.92 -2.59 -12.78
C ALA A 175 3.18 -2.25 -13.60
N ALA A 176 3.25 -1.04 -14.17
CA ALA A 176 4.43 -0.59 -14.91
C ALA A 176 5.69 -0.47 -14.04
N LEU A 177 5.56 -0.18 -12.74
CA LEU A 177 6.68 -0.20 -11.81
C LEU A 177 7.09 -1.63 -11.42
N ALA A 178 6.11 -2.50 -11.17
CA ALA A 178 6.35 -3.89 -10.78
C ALA A 178 6.99 -4.72 -11.90
N GLU A 179 6.63 -4.44 -13.15
CA GLU A 179 7.16 -5.13 -14.33
C GLU A 179 8.44 -4.49 -14.89
N TRP A 180 8.93 -3.40 -14.26
CA TRP A 180 10.11 -2.69 -14.73
C TRP A 180 11.38 -3.46 -14.45
N ASP A 181 11.95 -4.09 -15.48
CA ASP A 181 13.21 -4.82 -15.40
C ASP A 181 14.32 -4.03 -16.08
N ASP A 182 15.14 -3.34 -15.29
CA ASP A 182 16.32 -2.59 -15.74
C ASP A 182 17.49 -2.79 -14.77
N GLY A 183 18.66 -2.31 -15.14
CA GLY A 183 19.90 -2.41 -14.37
C GLY A 183 21.09 -1.98 -15.17
N ILE A 184 22.27 -2.14 -14.59
CA ILE A 184 23.55 -1.89 -15.27
C ILE A 184 24.34 -3.19 -15.38
N VAL A 185 25.23 -3.26 -16.38
CA VAL A 185 26.22 -4.33 -16.49
C VAL A 185 27.58 -3.75 -16.15
N VAL A 186 28.28 -4.37 -15.22
CA VAL A 186 29.55 -3.89 -14.67
C VAL A 186 30.62 -4.98 -14.70
N GLY A 187 31.86 -4.60 -14.93
CA GLY A 187 33.01 -5.50 -14.82
C GLY A 187 33.37 -5.77 -13.33
N ARG A 188 34.18 -6.79 -13.10
CA ARG A 188 34.63 -7.15 -11.73
C ARG A 188 35.33 -5.99 -10.99
N GLU A 189 36.08 -5.16 -11.72
CA GLU A 189 36.77 -4.00 -11.15
C GLU A 189 35.83 -2.89 -10.69
N GLU A 190 34.65 -2.77 -11.30
CA GLU A 190 33.65 -1.77 -10.96
C GLU A 190 32.79 -2.16 -9.74
N LEU A 191 32.95 -3.40 -9.26
CA LEU A 191 32.37 -3.94 -8.05
C LEU A 191 33.29 -3.76 -6.82
N ASP A 192 34.44 -3.06 -6.99
CA ASP A 192 35.34 -2.77 -5.87
C ASP A 192 34.61 -2.01 -4.75
N GLY A 193 34.81 -2.48 -3.52
CA GLY A 193 34.15 -1.99 -2.31
C GLY A 193 32.99 -2.85 -1.83
N LEU A 194 32.47 -3.74 -2.67
CA LEU A 194 31.36 -4.64 -2.32
C LEU A 194 31.89 -5.98 -1.74
N PRO A 195 31.17 -6.60 -0.78
CA PRO A 195 31.52 -7.92 -0.24
C PRO A 195 31.46 -9.01 -1.33
N GLU A 196 32.35 -10.01 -1.24
CA GLU A 196 32.31 -11.17 -2.17
C GLU A 196 30.97 -11.90 -2.13
N SER A 197 30.34 -12.03 -0.97
CA SER A 197 28.99 -12.64 -0.85
C SER A 197 27.92 -11.90 -1.66
N PHE A 198 28.00 -10.59 -1.78
CA PHE A 198 27.13 -9.80 -2.65
C PHE A 198 27.41 -10.10 -4.12
N ILE A 199 28.70 -10.11 -4.51
CA ILE A 199 29.13 -10.34 -5.89
C ILE A 199 28.78 -11.73 -6.38
N ASP A 200 28.90 -12.73 -5.51
CA ASP A 200 28.54 -14.12 -5.81
C ASP A 200 27.02 -14.31 -6.04
N GLY A 201 26.20 -13.43 -5.46
CA GLY A 201 24.75 -13.42 -5.65
C GLY A 201 24.29 -12.76 -6.95
N LEU A 202 25.15 -11.96 -7.60
CA LEU A 202 24.77 -11.25 -8.83
C LEU A 202 24.64 -12.17 -10.03
N GLN A 203 23.68 -11.85 -10.90
CA GLN A 203 23.51 -12.52 -12.18
C GLN A 203 24.74 -12.28 -13.08
N ARG A 204 25.38 -13.37 -13.51
CA ARG A 204 26.45 -13.29 -14.53
C ARG A 204 25.84 -13.17 -15.93
N VAL A 205 26.32 -12.21 -16.69
CA VAL A 205 25.91 -11.95 -18.07
C VAL A 205 27.14 -11.76 -18.98
N ASP A 206 26.94 -11.75 -20.30
CA ASP A 206 28.01 -11.42 -21.22
C ASP A 206 28.54 -10.00 -20.95
N GLY A 207 29.83 -9.90 -20.65
CA GLY A 207 30.49 -8.64 -20.31
C GLY A 207 30.63 -8.34 -18.82
N GLY A 208 30.09 -9.19 -17.90
CA GLY A 208 30.31 -9.00 -16.49
C GLY A 208 29.16 -9.46 -15.57
N TYR A 209 28.74 -8.59 -14.69
CA TYR A 209 27.72 -8.82 -13.68
C TYR A 209 26.59 -7.82 -13.87
N ARG A 210 25.35 -8.30 -13.84
CA ARG A 210 24.18 -7.43 -13.83
C ARG A 210 23.88 -7.00 -12.39
N VAL A 211 23.71 -5.70 -12.18
CA VAL A 211 23.17 -5.12 -10.96
C VAL A 211 21.79 -4.56 -11.32
N SER A 212 20.75 -5.15 -10.74
CA SER A 212 19.37 -4.76 -10.97
C SER A 212 18.97 -3.52 -10.15
N LEU A 213 17.77 -3.01 -10.39
CA LEU A 213 17.17 -1.94 -9.59
C LEU A 213 16.41 -2.47 -8.36
N ASP A 214 16.49 -3.77 -8.09
CA ASP A 214 15.88 -4.37 -6.92
C ASP A 214 16.62 -3.99 -5.65
N TYR A 215 15.86 -3.74 -4.60
CA TYR A 215 16.38 -3.23 -3.32
C TYR A 215 17.59 -4.01 -2.78
N PRO A 216 17.64 -5.37 -2.82
CA PRO A 216 18.78 -6.14 -2.31
C PRO A 216 20.09 -5.92 -3.10
N GLU A 217 20.02 -5.53 -4.35
CA GLU A 217 21.20 -5.22 -5.17
C GLU A 217 21.48 -3.72 -5.25
N PHE A 218 20.44 -2.90 -5.43
CA PHE A 218 20.55 -1.46 -5.57
C PHE A 218 21.17 -0.80 -4.33
N GLN A 219 20.63 -1.08 -3.14
CA GLN A 219 21.06 -0.40 -1.91
C GLN A 219 22.52 -0.68 -1.53
N PRO A 220 23.00 -1.95 -1.48
CA PRO A 220 24.40 -2.23 -1.21
C PRO A 220 25.33 -1.63 -2.27
N PHE A 221 24.94 -1.67 -3.54
CA PHE A 221 25.74 -1.07 -4.62
C PHE A 221 25.89 0.45 -4.43
N MET A 222 24.80 1.16 -4.14
CA MET A 222 24.84 2.60 -3.87
C MET A 222 25.64 2.97 -2.63
N ALA A 223 25.64 2.12 -1.60
CA ALA A 223 26.33 2.37 -0.34
C ALA A 223 27.82 2.02 -0.38
N GLU A 224 28.23 1.00 -1.14
CA GLU A 224 29.57 0.40 -1.00
C GLU A 224 30.42 0.43 -2.29
N ALA A 225 29.82 0.44 -3.49
CA ALA A 225 30.59 0.47 -4.73
C ALA A 225 31.42 1.75 -4.86
N ARG A 226 32.72 1.63 -5.13
CA ARG A 226 33.62 2.81 -5.20
C ARG A 226 33.40 3.66 -6.46
N SER A 227 32.92 3.06 -7.54
CA SER A 227 32.71 3.76 -8.82
C SER A 227 31.53 4.74 -8.77
N ALA A 228 31.82 6.04 -8.59
CA ALA A 228 30.81 7.11 -8.58
C ALA A 228 30.02 7.19 -9.91
N SER A 229 30.68 6.94 -11.04
CA SER A 229 30.03 6.95 -12.35
C SER A 229 28.98 5.85 -12.48
N ARG A 230 29.24 4.66 -11.94
CA ARG A 230 28.32 3.54 -11.97
C ARG A 230 27.17 3.69 -10.96
N ARG A 231 27.45 4.26 -9.77
CA ARG A 231 26.38 4.65 -8.84
C ARG A 231 25.43 5.67 -9.48
N ARG A 232 25.99 6.66 -10.18
CA ARG A 232 25.19 7.63 -10.93
C ARG A 232 24.33 6.97 -12.00
N GLU A 233 24.90 6.10 -12.82
CA GLU A 233 24.19 5.39 -13.90
C GLU A 233 23.03 4.56 -13.34
N LEU A 234 23.27 3.80 -12.26
CA LEU A 234 22.26 2.98 -11.61
C LEU A 234 21.12 3.85 -11.02
N LEU A 235 21.46 4.95 -10.35
CA LEU A 235 20.48 5.89 -9.82
C LEU A 235 19.65 6.56 -10.91
N GLU A 236 20.29 6.98 -12.02
CA GLU A 236 19.57 7.59 -13.15
C GLU A 236 18.54 6.62 -13.76
N LYS A 237 18.85 5.32 -13.79
CA LYS A 237 17.91 4.28 -14.22
C LYS A 237 16.77 4.10 -13.22
N ASP A 238 17.07 4.06 -11.92
CA ASP A 238 16.06 3.94 -10.87
C ASP A 238 15.09 5.12 -10.87
N LEU A 239 15.59 6.35 -11.04
CA LEU A 239 14.76 7.56 -11.14
C LEU A 239 13.88 7.60 -12.40
N ARG A 240 14.11 6.72 -13.37
CA ARG A 240 13.31 6.60 -14.60
C ARG A 240 12.35 5.41 -14.60
N LYS A 241 12.24 4.70 -13.50
CA LYS A 241 11.29 3.57 -13.37
C LYS A 241 9.89 3.97 -13.82
N GLY A 242 9.23 3.08 -14.56
CA GLY A 242 7.90 3.28 -15.09
C GLY A 242 7.85 4.11 -16.39
N GLY A 243 8.94 4.73 -16.80
CA GLY A 243 9.07 5.40 -18.09
C GLY A 243 8.16 6.63 -18.30
N PRO A 244 8.14 7.15 -19.53
CA PRO A 244 7.34 8.33 -19.87
C PRO A 244 5.83 8.08 -19.79
N GLU A 245 5.38 6.83 -19.95
CA GLU A 245 3.98 6.45 -19.83
C GLU A 245 3.46 6.67 -18.41
N ASN A 246 4.28 6.41 -17.39
CA ASN A 246 3.90 6.67 -15.99
C ASN A 246 3.87 8.17 -15.67
N VAL A 247 4.71 8.97 -16.31
CA VAL A 247 4.62 10.43 -16.22
C VAL A 247 3.27 10.91 -16.78
N ALA A 248 2.89 10.43 -17.97
CA ALA A 248 1.61 10.77 -18.58
C ALA A 248 0.40 10.30 -17.73
N ARG A 249 0.47 9.11 -17.13
CA ARG A 249 -0.56 8.61 -16.18
C ARG A 249 -0.68 9.52 -14.96
N MET A 250 0.45 9.93 -14.38
CA MET A 250 0.48 10.85 -13.24
C MET A 250 -0.12 12.21 -13.58
N GLU A 251 0.25 12.81 -14.71
CA GLU A 251 -0.31 14.09 -15.18
C GLU A 251 -1.82 13.97 -15.40
N ARG A 252 -2.28 12.87 -16.00
CA ARG A 252 -3.71 12.60 -16.17
C ARG A 252 -4.42 12.47 -14.83
N ALA A 253 -3.85 11.71 -13.88
CA ALA A 253 -4.42 11.55 -12.54
C ALA A 253 -4.53 12.88 -11.79
N ILE A 254 -3.57 13.79 -11.93
CA ILE A 254 -3.63 15.16 -11.37
C ILE A 254 -4.78 15.94 -11.97
N ALA A 255 -4.96 15.87 -13.30
CA ALA A 255 -6.06 16.55 -13.98
C ALA A 255 -7.43 16.01 -13.54
N VAL A 256 -7.57 14.68 -13.44
CA VAL A 256 -8.80 14.01 -12.96
C VAL A 256 -9.12 14.41 -11.52
N ARG A 257 -8.14 14.38 -10.62
CA ARG A 257 -8.30 14.81 -9.22
C ARG A 257 -8.77 16.26 -9.10
N ARG A 258 -8.23 17.16 -9.94
CA ARG A 258 -8.68 18.56 -9.99
C ARG A 258 -10.13 18.67 -10.43
N GLU A 259 -10.54 17.91 -11.45
CA GLU A 259 -11.92 17.91 -11.95
C GLU A 259 -12.90 17.37 -10.89
N ILE A 260 -12.59 16.25 -10.21
CA ILE A 260 -13.40 15.72 -9.11
C ILE A 260 -13.58 16.78 -8.02
N ALA A 261 -12.50 17.40 -7.54
CA ALA A 261 -12.57 18.41 -6.51
C ALA A 261 -13.48 19.58 -6.92
N ALA A 262 -13.35 20.06 -8.14
CA ALA A 262 -14.18 21.15 -8.66
C ALA A 262 -15.68 20.77 -8.75
N ILE A 263 -15.99 19.56 -9.21
CA ILE A 263 -17.38 19.08 -9.28
C ILE A 263 -17.99 18.95 -7.90
N LEU A 264 -17.23 18.47 -6.92
CA LEU A 264 -17.66 18.28 -5.52
C LEU A 264 -17.66 19.59 -4.71
N GLY A 265 -17.19 20.72 -5.29
CA GLY A 265 -17.19 22.04 -4.65
C GLY A 265 -16.00 22.28 -3.72
N TYR A 266 -14.93 21.51 -3.83
CA TYR A 266 -13.70 21.74 -3.09
C TYR A 266 -12.74 22.66 -3.86
N PRO A 267 -11.98 23.54 -3.15
CA PRO A 267 -11.02 24.43 -3.79
C PRO A 267 -9.82 23.68 -4.41
N SER A 268 -9.52 22.49 -3.90
CA SER A 268 -8.46 21.64 -4.43
C SER A 268 -8.66 20.16 -4.04
N TRP A 269 -7.96 19.25 -4.71
CA TRP A 269 -7.90 17.86 -4.29
C TRP A 269 -7.29 17.69 -2.90
N ALA A 270 -6.31 18.52 -2.55
CA ALA A 270 -5.72 18.52 -1.21
C ALA A 270 -6.76 18.83 -0.13
N ALA A 271 -7.62 19.85 -0.36
CA ALA A 271 -8.71 20.17 0.55
C ALA A 271 -9.70 19.01 0.69
N TYR A 272 -10.07 18.37 -0.43
CA TYR A 272 -10.91 17.18 -0.42
C TYR A 272 -10.30 16.06 0.43
N VAL A 273 -9.02 15.73 0.25
CA VAL A 273 -8.37 14.62 0.97
C VAL A 273 -8.17 14.95 2.45
N THR A 274 -7.74 16.16 2.79
CA THR A 274 -7.40 16.54 4.17
C THR A 274 -8.63 16.71 5.08
N GLU A 275 -9.82 16.96 4.53
CA GLU A 275 -11.07 17.09 5.32
C GLU A 275 -11.28 15.93 6.30
N THR A 276 -10.98 14.70 5.87
CA THR A 276 -11.16 13.49 6.69
C THR A 276 -9.89 13.06 7.42
N ARG A 277 -8.78 13.74 7.19
CA ARG A 277 -7.49 13.45 7.85
C ARG A 277 -7.34 14.27 9.13
N MET A 278 -6.33 13.92 9.94
CA MET A 278 -6.05 14.60 11.22
C MET A 278 -5.77 16.11 11.03
N ALA A 279 -5.07 16.47 9.97
CA ALA A 279 -4.72 17.86 9.68
C ALA A 279 -5.90 18.74 9.26
N LYS A 280 -6.99 18.17 8.75
CA LYS A 280 -8.24 18.83 8.32
C LYS A 280 -8.10 19.74 7.10
N THR A 281 -7.02 20.50 6.98
CA THR A 281 -6.82 21.47 5.89
C THR A 281 -5.42 21.38 5.26
N PRO A 282 -5.26 21.75 3.99
CA PRO A 282 -3.96 21.84 3.35
C PRO A 282 -3.01 22.82 4.04
N GLU A 283 -3.55 23.91 4.58
CA GLU A 283 -2.79 24.96 5.27
C GLU A 283 -2.16 24.42 6.55
N ALA A 284 -2.89 23.58 7.30
CA ALA A 284 -2.34 22.91 8.49
C ALA A 284 -1.19 21.96 8.12
N VAL A 285 -1.31 21.24 7.00
CA VAL A 285 -0.22 20.39 6.47
C VAL A 285 0.98 21.25 6.07
N ALA A 286 0.76 22.33 5.32
CA ALA A 286 1.84 23.22 4.87
C ALA A 286 2.57 23.84 6.07
N SER A 287 1.85 24.35 7.04
CA SER A 287 2.43 24.95 8.26
C SER A 287 3.27 23.95 9.05
N PHE A 288 2.77 22.71 9.19
CA PHE A 288 3.52 21.64 9.86
C PHE A 288 4.82 21.30 9.12
N LEU A 289 4.76 21.16 7.80
CA LEU A 289 5.94 20.85 6.98
C LEU A 289 6.96 22.01 6.96
N ASP A 290 6.49 23.26 6.93
CA ASP A 290 7.36 24.44 6.97
C ASP A 290 8.10 24.54 8.31
N ASP A 291 7.41 24.35 9.45
CA ASP A 291 8.05 24.31 10.78
C ASP A 291 9.07 23.16 10.88
N LEU A 292 8.72 21.98 10.38
CA LEU A 292 9.64 20.83 10.37
C LEU A 292 10.88 21.13 9.50
N ARG A 293 10.69 21.71 8.30
CA ARG A 293 11.77 22.09 7.40
C ARG A 293 12.72 23.08 8.06
N GLU A 294 12.19 24.12 8.69
CA GLU A 294 13.01 25.14 9.36
C GLU A 294 13.83 24.54 10.50
N ARG A 295 13.23 23.71 11.34
CA ARG A 295 13.94 23.03 12.43
C ARG A 295 14.99 22.04 11.94
N ALA A 296 14.70 21.30 10.87
CA ALA A 296 15.61 20.32 10.30
C ALA A 296 16.77 20.97 9.52
N ALA A 297 16.59 22.17 8.94
CA ALA A 297 17.55 22.79 8.04
C ALA A 297 18.93 23.01 8.67
N VAL A 298 18.96 23.41 9.94
CA VAL A 298 20.23 23.66 10.67
C VAL A 298 21.01 22.35 10.84
N LYS A 299 20.31 21.28 11.25
CA LYS A 299 20.94 19.96 11.41
C LYS A 299 21.37 19.40 10.06
N ALA A 300 20.52 19.50 9.04
CA ALA A 300 20.80 19.02 7.69
C ALA A 300 22.06 19.69 7.10
N ALA A 301 22.21 21.00 7.29
CA ALA A 301 23.40 21.71 6.82
C ALA A 301 24.70 21.22 7.53
N ALA A 302 24.62 20.98 8.83
CA ALA A 302 25.74 20.43 9.59
C ALA A 302 26.09 19.00 9.16
N ASP A 303 25.07 18.14 8.94
CA ASP A 303 25.24 16.76 8.48
C ASP A 303 25.85 16.70 7.07
N LEU A 304 25.38 17.56 6.16
CA LEU A 304 25.95 17.64 4.81
C LEU A 304 27.41 18.12 4.83
N ALA A 305 27.77 19.06 5.71
CA ALA A 305 29.15 19.48 5.85
C ALA A 305 30.04 18.34 6.37
N GLU A 306 29.57 17.58 7.36
CA GLU A 306 30.27 16.41 7.89
C GLU A 306 30.47 15.32 6.83
N LEU A 307 29.41 15.02 6.04
CA LEU A 307 29.47 14.08 4.92
C LEU A 307 30.46 14.55 3.83
N ALA A 308 30.45 15.85 3.50
CA ALA A 308 31.37 16.43 2.54
C ALA A 308 32.83 16.27 2.97
N ASP A 309 33.13 16.53 4.26
CA ASP A 309 34.46 16.36 4.82
C ASP A 309 34.91 14.89 4.83
N ALA A 310 34.03 13.98 5.22
CA ALA A 310 34.30 12.54 5.21
C ALA A 310 34.54 12.01 3.78
N ASN A 311 33.73 12.43 2.82
CA ASN A 311 33.87 12.04 1.41
C ASN A 311 35.19 12.55 0.81
N GLN A 312 35.58 13.79 1.14
CA GLN A 312 36.85 14.35 0.69
C GLN A 312 38.04 13.61 1.28
N GLN A 313 37.99 13.23 2.55
CA GLN A 313 39.05 12.43 3.20
C GLN A 313 39.17 11.03 2.56
N ALA A 314 38.10 10.49 2.06
CA ALA A 314 38.08 9.22 1.33
C ALA A 314 38.49 9.36 -0.16
N GLY A 315 38.91 10.55 -0.62
CA GLY A 315 39.35 10.81 -1.98
C GLY A 315 38.24 11.19 -2.96
N GLY A 316 37.02 11.43 -2.45
CA GLY A 316 35.89 11.90 -3.25
C GLY A 316 35.78 13.43 -3.34
N SER A 317 34.69 13.90 -3.92
CA SER A 317 34.35 15.33 -4.01
C SER A 317 33.81 15.86 -2.68
N ARG A 318 34.02 17.16 -2.43
CA ARG A 318 33.34 17.87 -1.37
C ARG A 318 31.85 18.16 -1.70
N ASP A 319 31.50 18.14 -2.97
CA ASP A 319 30.13 18.28 -3.44
C ASP A 319 29.41 16.94 -3.32
N ILE A 320 28.57 16.81 -2.33
CA ILE A 320 27.74 15.60 -2.12
C ILE A 320 26.57 15.63 -3.09
N THR A 321 26.67 14.85 -4.14
CA THR A 321 25.59 14.62 -5.10
C THR A 321 24.67 13.50 -4.63
N LEU A 322 23.49 13.37 -5.27
CA LEU A 322 22.49 12.38 -4.87
C LEU A 322 23.03 10.93 -4.94
N TRP A 323 23.87 10.61 -5.93
CA TRP A 323 24.51 9.30 -6.06
C TRP A 323 25.69 9.05 -5.12
N GLU A 324 26.14 10.08 -4.39
CA GLU A 324 27.20 9.96 -3.40
C GLU A 324 26.68 9.90 -1.97
N LEU A 325 25.43 10.30 -1.75
CA LEU A 325 24.86 10.43 -0.40
C LEU A 325 24.92 9.11 0.40
N ALA A 326 24.48 8.01 -0.20
CA ALA A 326 24.50 6.69 0.44
C ALA A 326 25.94 6.22 0.71
N TYR A 327 26.84 6.39 -0.26
CA TYR A 327 28.25 6.04 -0.15
C TYR A 327 28.96 6.84 0.93
N ALA A 328 28.83 8.17 0.91
CA ALA A 328 29.44 9.04 1.91
C ALA A 328 28.93 8.73 3.33
N THR A 329 27.62 8.43 3.45
CA THR A 329 27.01 8.02 4.73
C THR A 329 27.59 6.71 5.22
N SER A 330 27.77 5.72 4.37
CA SER A 330 28.39 4.44 4.73
C SER A 330 29.84 4.64 5.17
N ARG A 331 30.63 5.40 4.41
CA ARG A 331 32.03 5.73 4.78
C ARG A 331 32.12 6.45 6.11
N LEU A 332 31.26 7.42 6.36
CA LEU A 332 31.22 8.13 7.64
C LEU A 332 30.92 7.18 8.81
N LYS A 333 29.95 6.28 8.64
CA LYS A 333 29.63 5.26 9.66
C LYS A 333 30.81 4.36 9.96
N GLN A 334 31.51 3.88 8.93
CA GLN A 334 32.66 2.99 9.07
C GLN A 334 33.85 3.72 9.72
N THR A 335 34.16 4.93 9.29
CA THR A 335 35.37 5.65 9.76
C THR A 335 35.18 6.28 11.12
N ARG A 336 34.03 6.87 11.40
CA ARG A 336 33.80 7.61 12.66
C ARG A 336 33.23 6.75 13.77
N TYR A 337 32.34 5.80 13.42
CA TYR A 337 31.64 5.00 14.41
C TYR A 337 32.08 3.54 14.43
N ALA A 338 33.01 3.14 13.56
CA ALA A 338 33.47 1.76 13.38
C ALA A 338 32.29 0.77 13.19
N VAL A 339 31.24 1.23 12.50
CA VAL A 339 30.04 0.40 12.24
C VAL A 339 30.25 -0.36 10.93
N ASP A 340 30.39 -1.68 11.05
CA ASP A 340 30.33 -2.62 9.93
C ASP A 340 29.02 -3.40 9.98
N GLN A 341 28.15 -3.17 8.99
CA GLN A 341 26.84 -3.81 8.92
C GLN A 341 26.96 -5.33 8.73
N THR A 342 28.00 -5.79 8.02
CA THR A 342 28.25 -7.23 7.82
C THR A 342 28.66 -7.90 9.12
N GLU A 343 29.45 -7.24 9.95
CA GLU A 343 29.81 -7.74 11.28
C GLU A 343 28.58 -7.75 12.21
N ILE A 344 27.79 -6.66 12.22
CA ILE A 344 26.58 -6.57 13.04
C ILE A 344 25.56 -7.65 12.67
N ALA A 345 25.39 -7.93 11.38
CA ALA A 345 24.44 -8.95 10.91
C ALA A 345 24.73 -10.35 11.50
N GLN A 346 25.98 -10.67 11.81
CA GLN A 346 26.37 -11.95 12.43
C GLN A 346 25.83 -12.12 13.87
N TYR A 347 25.55 -11.01 14.55
CA TYR A 347 24.95 -11.02 15.89
C TYR A 347 23.43 -11.07 15.90
N LEU A 348 22.81 -10.93 14.72
CA LEU A 348 21.36 -10.85 14.55
C LEU A 348 20.83 -11.95 13.58
N PRO A 349 21.15 -13.23 13.82
CA PRO A 349 20.55 -14.29 13.01
C PRO A 349 19.04 -14.30 13.22
N LEU A 350 18.28 -14.62 12.17
CA LEU A 350 16.82 -14.54 12.16
C LEU A 350 16.18 -15.31 13.32
N ASP A 351 16.63 -16.54 13.57
CA ASP A 351 16.07 -17.40 14.61
C ASP A 351 16.24 -16.78 16.01
N ALA A 352 17.43 -16.27 16.33
CA ALA A 352 17.67 -15.59 17.60
C ALA A 352 16.87 -14.29 17.74
N CYS A 353 16.65 -13.55 16.64
CA CYS A 353 15.80 -12.36 16.64
C CYS A 353 14.32 -12.72 16.89
N LEU A 354 13.82 -13.78 16.29
CA LEU A 354 12.45 -14.27 16.51
C LEU A 354 12.25 -14.76 17.96
N GLU A 355 13.18 -15.54 18.48
CA GLU A 355 13.14 -15.96 19.90
C GLU A 355 13.14 -14.75 20.85
N GLY A 356 14.01 -13.77 20.59
CA GLY A 356 14.07 -12.52 21.36
C GLY A 356 12.79 -11.70 21.27
N LEU A 357 12.18 -11.61 20.08
CA LEU A 357 10.91 -10.94 19.84
C LEU A 357 9.79 -11.60 20.67
N PHE A 358 9.66 -12.92 20.57
CA PHE A 358 8.61 -13.66 21.29
C PHE A 358 8.80 -13.60 22.81
N ALA A 359 10.04 -13.70 23.30
CA ALA A 359 10.34 -13.57 24.71
C ALA A 359 10.02 -12.17 25.24
N THR A 360 10.41 -11.12 24.52
CA THR A 360 10.18 -9.72 24.89
C THR A 360 8.70 -9.39 24.91
N THR A 361 7.98 -9.69 23.84
CA THR A 361 6.54 -9.42 23.73
C THR A 361 5.74 -10.29 24.70
N GLY A 362 6.13 -11.55 24.91
CA GLY A 362 5.53 -12.41 25.93
C GLY A 362 5.64 -11.81 27.34
N THR A 363 6.83 -11.27 27.67
CA THR A 363 7.07 -10.66 28.98
C THR A 363 6.30 -9.35 29.14
N LEU A 364 6.32 -8.48 28.14
CA LEU A 364 5.73 -7.12 28.22
C LEU A 364 4.21 -7.11 28.06
N LEU A 365 3.67 -7.97 27.21
CA LEU A 365 2.26 -7.97 26.84
C LEU A 365 1.48 -9.14 27.45
N GLY A 366 2.16 -10.11 28.08
CA GLY A 366 1.52 -11.32 28.64
C GLY A 366 0.95 -12.26 27.56
N VAL A 367 1.42 -12.16 26.32
CA VAL A 367 1.00 -13.04 25.21
C VAL A 367 1.88 -14.26 25.12
N ARG A 368 1.33 -15.34 24.60
CA ARG A 368 2.05 -16.57 24.29
C ARG A 368 2.01 -16.82 22.80
N PHE A 369 3.16 -17.17 22.23
CA PHE A 369 3.29 -17.54 20.82
C PHE A 369 3.34 -19.06 20.72
N GLU A 370 2.54 -19.63 19.83
CA GLU A 370 2.54 -21.06 19.54
C GLU A 370 2.70 -21.24 18.03
N GLU A 371 3.64 -22.11 17.64
CA GLU A 371 3.78 -22.50 16.26
C GLU A 371 2.60 -23.39 15.86
N VAL A 372 1.99 -23.11 14.70
CA VAL A 372 0.89 -23.91 14.14
C VAL A 372 1.43 -24.65 12.92
N PRO A 373 1.85 -25.92 13.10
CA PRO A 373 2.36 -26.73 11.99
C PRO A 373 1.28 -26.94 10.93
N GLY A 374 1.64 -26.74 9.67
CA GLY A 374 0.72 -26.96 8.55
C GLY A 374 -0.34 -25.87 8.39
N ALA A 375 -0.16 -24.70 9.01
CA ALA A 375 -1.00 -23.55 8.69
C ALA A 375 -0.92 -23.22 7.19
N PRO A 376 -2.04 -22.85 6.54
CA PRO A 376 -2.02 -22.51 5.12
C PRO A 376 -1.09 -21.31 4.88
N ALA A 377 -0.09 -21.50 4.03
CA ALA A 377 0.82 -20.45 3.60
C ALA A 377 0.52 -20.10 2.12
N TRP A 378 0.61 -18.83 1.78
CA TRP A 378 0.35 -18.34 0.42
C TRP A 378 1.49 -18.67 -0.56
N HIS A 379 2.64 -19.12 -0.07
CA HIS A 379 3.78 -19.61 -0.86
C HIS A 379 4.48 -20.74 -0.07
N PRO A 380 4.95 -21.82 -0.74
CA PRO A 380 5.72 -22.91 -0.13
C PRO A 380 6.97 -22.47 0.60
#